data_0f42086f95848cd56ed54b2d708ea3e5
#
_entry.id   0f42086f95848cd56ed54b2d708ea3e5
#
_cell.length_a   1.000
_cell.length_b   1.000
_cell.length_c   1.000
_cell.angle_alpha   90.00
_cell.angle_beta   90.00
_cell.angle_gamma   90.00
#
_symmetry.space_group_name_H-M   'P 1'
#
loop_
_entity.id
_entity.type
_entity.pdbx_description
1 polymer ?
#
loop_
_entity_poly.entity_id
_entity_poly.type
_entity_poly.pdbx_seq_one_letter_code
_entity_poly.pdbx_strand_id
1 'polypeptide(L)'
;MHGDMIEIELEPRPKVDFPMDVAVGHLDSRLAAAGVTTAYAAVSFSRTAIDGQRRSFKHTSEIIRALKQNIQGLRVDHRIHARFDMTYTAAIDALDELLTAGAVDLVSVMDHTPGQGQYRNVETLVANRIKSGLSEEEARLHVERRIENAVSAEQIFENLERLSALCKSNNVAMASHDDDTVEKSNLMADLGVVISEFPVTLEAAAVAKERGLMIAMGAPNAMRGQSYSGNLSARVAHSEGLLLILAADYHPAAILPAIHALSASDPDGLVGAVRLASANPAKALGLTDRGEISEGKRADLVLVDASDRVVQTFSAGETIFSKGTWLHSANQLNMRAAV
;
A
#
# COMPACT_ATOMS: atom_id res chain seq x y z
N MET A 1 5.91 2.55 0.13
CA MET A 1 4.61 3.17 0.31
C MET A 1 3.53 2.10 0.21
N HIS A 2 2.40 2.28 0.86
CA HIS A 2 1.26 1.37 0.92
C HIS A 2 1.65 -0.10 1.16
N GLY A 3 1.61 -0.53 2.39
CA GLY A 3 1.95 -1.91 2.75
C GLY A 3 0.96 -2.45 3.78
N ASP A 4 0.10 -3.37 3.38
CA ASP A 4 -0.96 -3.99 4.22
C ASP A 4 -0.41 -5.02 5.22
N MET A 5 0.90 -5.10 5.33
CA MET A 5 1.57 -6.21 5.98
C MET A 5 1.39 -6.25 7.49
N ILE A 6 1.20 -5.09 8.15
CA ILE A 6 1.09 -5.06 9.62
C ILE A 6 -0.17 -5.80 10.10
N GLU A 7 -1.29 -5.66 9.40
CA GLU A 7 -2.52 -6.37 9.73
C GLU A 7 -2.35 -7.89 9.55
N ILE A 8 -1.58 -8.30 8.53
CA ILE A 8 -1.26 -9.72 8.26
C ILE A 8 -0.29 -10.28 9.30
N GLU A 9 0.68 -9.49 9.76
CA GLU A 9 1.61 -9.94 10.82
C GLU A 9 0.91 -10.06 12.17
N LEU A 10 -0.04 -9.18 12.46
CA LEU A 10 -0.85 -9.25 13.68
C LEU A 10 -1.80 -10.45 13.67
N GLU A 11 -2.38 -10.76 12.50
CA GLU A 11 -3.27 -11.90 12.34
C GLU A 11 -2.92 -12.70 11.07
N PRO A 12 -1.89 -13.55 11.14
CA PRO A 12 -1.47 -14.37 10.00
C PRO A 12 -2.52 -15.43 9.59
N ARG A 13 -3.45 -15.75 10.49
CA ARG A 13 -4.61 -16.63 10.23
C ARG A 13 -5.84 -16.12 10.99
N PRO A 14 -7.05 -16.36 10.49
CA PRO A 14 -8.27 -15.98 11.19
C PRO A 14 -8.29 -16.44 12.65
N LYS A 15 -8.51 -15.50 13.59
CA LYS A 15 -8.57 -15.74 15.06
C LYS A 15 -7.24 -16.14 15.70
N VAL A 16 -6.10 -15.88 15.04
CA VAL A 16 -4.77 -16.11 15.62
C VAL A 16 -4.06 -14.76 15.71
N ASP A 17 -4.05 -14.19 16.91
CA ASP A 17 -3.45 -12.88 17.16
C ASP A 17 -2.05 -13.02 17.73
N PHE A 18 -1.11 -12.24 17.18
CA PHE A 18 0.25 -12.12 17.72
C PHE A 18 0.41 -10.82 18.51
N PRO A 19 1.26 -10.82 19.55
CA PRO A 19 1.63 -9.61 20.26
C PRO A 19 2.19 -8.54 19.29
N MET A 20 1.83 -7.28 19.54
CA MET A 20 2.19 -6.14 18.67
C MET A 20 3.69 -6.01 18.44
N ASP A 21 4.50 -6.15 19.50
CA ASP A 21 5.96 -6.06 19.46
C ASP A 21 6.57 -7.17 18.57
N VAL A 22 6.01 -8.39 18.64
CA VAL A 22 6.43 -9.51 17.78
C VAL A 22 6.08 -9.23 16.33
N ALA A 23 4.85 -8.82 16.04
CA ALA A 23 4.37 -8.53 14.70
C ALA A 23 5.17 -7.38 14.05
N VAL A 24 5.37 -6.28 14.77
CA VAL A 24 6.16 -5.12 14.30
C VAL A 24 7.61 -5.49 14.08
N GLY A 25 8.25 -6.21 15.02
CA GLY A 25 9.65 -6.65 14.89
C GLY A 25 9.87 -7.60 13.70
N HIS A 26 8.89 -8.48 13.41
CA HIS A 26 8.93 -9.37 12.26
C HIS A 26 8.77 -8.59 10.96
N LEU A 27 7.78 -7.69 10.88
CA LEU A 27 7.57 -6.82 9.73
C LEU A 27 8.82 -5.97 9.43
N ASP A 28 9.39 -5.31 10.46
CA ASP A 28 10.59 -4.50 10.34
C ASP A 28 11.77 -5.29 9.75
N SER A 29 11.97 -6.51 10.22
CA SER A 29 13.02 -7.41 9.73
C SER A 29 12.80 -7.81 8.27
N ARG A 30 11.56 -8.11 7.87
CA ARG A 30 11.19 -8.44 6.49
C ARG A 30 11.38 -7.27 5.54
N LEU A 31 11.00 -6.06 5.97
CA LEU A 31 11.17 -4.84 5.20
C LEU A 31 12.66 -4.55 4.97
N ALA A 32 13.47 -4.59 6.01
CA ALA A 32 14.91 -4.39 5.91
C ALA A 32 15.55 -5.41 4.94
N ALA A 33 15.17 -6.70 5.04
CA ALA A 33 15.67 -7.75 4.15
C ALA A 33 15.19 -7.59 2.70
N ALA A 34 14.07 -6.92 2.46
CA ALA A 34 13.57 -6.58 1.12
C ALA A 34 14.19 -5.30 0.54
N GLY A 35 15.11 -4.63 1.26
CA GLY A 35 15.73 -3.38 0.80
C GLY A 35 14.89 -2.13 1.07
N VAL A 36 13.87 -2.23 1.91
CA VAL A 36 13.02 -1.08 2.27
C VAL A 36 13.66 -0.30 3.40
N THR A 37 13.83 1.01 3.22
CA THR A 37 14.42 1.94 4.20
C THR A 37 13.37 2.85 4.82
N THR A 38 12.26 3.09 4.11
CA THR A 38 11.10 3.85 4.59
C THR A 38 9.82 3.11 4.23
N ALA A 39 8.95 2.86 5.20
CA ALA A 39 7.71 2.13 5.01
C ALA A 39 6.51 2.91 5.56
N TYR A 40 5.45 3.03 4.75
CA TYR A 40 4.15 3.53 5.19
C TYR A 40 3.27 2.32 5.51
N ALA A 41 3.19 1.98 6.79
CA ALA A 41 2.39 0.86 7.29
C ALA A 41 0.91 1.20 7.18
N ALA A 42 0.20 0.50 6.31
CA ALA A 42 -1.21 0.72 6.04
C ALA A 42 -2.06 0.01 7.10
N VAL A 43 -2.92 0.78 7.78
CA VAL A 43 -3.86 0.29 8.79
C VAL A 43 -5.26 0.79 8.42
N SER A 44 -6.24 -0.11 8.42
CA SER A 44 -7.56 0.16 7.84
C SER A 44 -8.61 0.52 8.90
N PHE A 45 -9.37 1.58 8.63
CA PHE A 45 -10.65 1.89 9.26
C PHE A 45 -11.77 1.39 8.36
N SER A 46 -12.39 0.28 8.71
CA SER A 46 -13.45 -0.32 7.91
C SER A 46 -14.55 -0.93 8.76
N ARG A 47 -15.79 -0.83 8.27
CA ARG A 47 -16.99 -1.34 8.94
C ARG A 47 -17.30 -2.81 8.60
N THR A 48 -16.50 -3.50 7.80
CA THR A 48 -16.86 -4.82 7.29
C THR A 48 -16.96 -5.86 8.40
N ALA A 49 -18.18 -6.38 8.60
CA ALA A 49 -18.52 -7.36 9.62
C ALA A 49 -17.80 -8.72 9.45
N ILE A 50 -17.21 -9.00 8.30
CA ILE A 50 -16.51 -10.26 7.99
C ILE A 50 -15.20 -10.35 8.75
N ASP A 51 -14.53 -9.21 8.98
CA ASP A 51 -13.23 -9.14 9.66
C ASP A 51 -13.39 -8.96 11.18
N GLY A 52 -14.62 -9.09 11.71
CA GLY A 52 -14.92 -8.89 13.13
C GLY A 52 -14.65 -7.43 13.56
N GLN A 53 -14.11 -7.25 14.78
CA GLN A 53 -13.81 -5.91 15.32
C GLN A 53 -12.44 -5.36 14.89
N ARG A 54 -11.67 -6.07 14.07
CA ARG A 54 -10.26 -5.79 13.80
C ARG A 54 -9.97 -4.49 13.09
N ARG A 55 -10.86 -4.10 12.17
CA ARG A 55 -10.79 -2.81 11.47
C ARG A 55 -11.72 -1.78 12.07
N SER A 56 -12.24 -2.06 13.29
CA SER A 56 -13.00 -1.06 14.03
C SER A 56 -12.12 0.13 14.37
N PHE A 57 -12.70 1.33 14.42
CA PHE A 57 -11.93 2.54 14.71
C PHE A 57 -11.15 2.45 16.05
N LYS A 58 -11.68 1.75 17.04
CA LYS A 58 -11.03 1.53 18.34
C LYS A 58 -9.75 0.70 18.17
N HIS A 59 -9.86 -0.46 17.57
CA HIS A 59 -8.72 -1.37 17.39
C HIS A 59 -7.65 -0.79 16.45
N THR A 60 -8.07 -0.18 15.34
CA THR A 60 -7.17 0.51 14.42
C THR A 60 -6.43 1.66 15.10
N SER A 61 -7.12 2.45 15.93
CA SER A 61 -6.48 3.51 16.72
C SER A 61 -5.47 2.97 17.74
N GLU A 62 -5.75 1.83 18.35
CA GLU A 62 -4.81 1.13 19.26
C GLU A 62 -3.56 0.67 18.50
N ILE A 63 -3.72 0.08 17.31
CA ILE A 63 -2.59 -0.33 16.46
C ILE A 63 -1.75 0.89 16.07
N ILE A 64 -2.36 1.97 15.62
CA ILE A 64 -1.64 3.20 15.23
C ILE A 64 -0.85 3.78 16.39
N ARG A 65 -1.46 3.90 17.57
CA ARG A 65 -0.78 4.41 18.78
C ARG A 65 0.37 3.49 19.20
N ALA A 66 0.17 2.17 19.16
CA ALA A 66 1.19 1.21 19.50
C ALA A 66 2.36 1.22 18.49
N LEU A 67 2.09 1.31 17.20
CA LEU A 67 3.11 1.50 16.18
C LEU A 67 3.91 2.77 16.45
N LYS A 68 3.25 3.91 16.66
CA LYS A 68 3.91 5.20 16.90
C LYS A 68 4.80 5.18 18.16
N GLN A 69 4.39 4.47 19.20
CA GLN A 69 5.20 4.29 20.44
C GLN A 69 6.42 3.41 20.24
N ASN A 70 6.35 2.41 19.35
CA ASN A 70 7.42 1.43 19.13
C ASN A 70 8.36 1.78 17.95
N ILE A 71 8.08 2.87 17.21
CA ILE A 71 8.88 3.30 16.05
C ILE A 71 10.35 3.56 16.42
N GLN A 72 10.62 4.05 17.65
CA GLN A 72 11.98 4.29 18.10
C GLN A 72 12.69 2.95 18.36
N GLY A 73 13.77 2.69 17.62
CA GLY A 73 14.55 1.45 17.73
C GLY A 73 14.27 0.43 16.62
N LEU A 74 13.34 0.72 15.72
CA LEU A 74 13.15 -0.06 14.49
C LEU A 74 14.23 0.28 13.46
N ARG A 75 14.53 -0.68 12.59
CA ARG A 75 15.53 -0.56 11.52
C ARG A 75 15.10 0.34 10.39
N VAL A 76 13.82 0.20 10.00
CA VAL A 76 13.19 0.94 8.92
C VAL A 76 12.51 2.19 9.47
N ASP A 77 12.53 3.30 8.73
CA ASP A 77 11.72 4.48 9.06
C ASP A 77 10.24 4.18 8.81
N HIS A 78 9.54 3.74 9.85
CA HIS A 78 8.12 3.43 9.78
C HIS A 78 7.27 4.69 9.91
N ARG A 79 6.32 4.84 9.01
CA ARG A 79 5.32 5.89 8.97
C ARG A 79 3.93 5.27 8.92
N ILE A 80 2.93 5.99 9.37
CA ILE A 80 1.57 5.49 9.48
C ILE A 80 0.74 5.95 8.28
N HIS A 81 0.16 4.99 7.58
CA HIS A 81 -0.79 5.20 6.51
C HIS A 81 -2.18 4.76 6.95
N ALA A 82 -3.07 5.70 7.28
CA ALA A 82 -4.45 5.41 7.63
C ALA A 82 -5.27 5.19 6.36
N ARG A 83 -5.80 3.98 6.17
CA ARG A 83 -6.74 3.65 5.09
C ARG A 83 -8.16 3.79 5.60
N PHE A 84 -8.88 4.77 5.09
CA PHE A 84 -10.19 5.13 5.60
C PHE A 84 -11.31 4.75 4.63
N ASP A 85 -12.19 3.84 5.05
CA ASP A 85 -13.40 3.50 4.32
C ASP A 85 -14.45 4.60 4.50
N MET A 86 -14.81 5.26 3.39
CA MET A 86 -15.72 6.42 3.35
C MET A 86 -17.11 6.10 3.88
N THR A 87 -17.48 4.82 3.87
CA THR A 87 -18.76 4.36 4.43
C THR A 87 -18.76 4.29 5.97
N TYR A 88 -17.60 4.51 6.62
CA TYR A 88 -17.45 4.41 8.07
C TYR A 88 -17.45 5.78 8.77
N THR A 89 -18.52 6.55 8.61
CA THR A 89 -18.67 7.92 9.16
C THR A 89 -18.35 8.01 10.66
N ALA A 90 -18.73 7.01 11.45
CA ALA A 90 -18.50 6.99 12.90
C ALA A 90 -17.01 6.94 13.30
N ALA A 91 -16.11 6.65 12.36
CA ALA A 91 -14.67 6.58 12.62
C ALA A 91 -13.92 7.89 12.32
N ILE A 92 -14.58 8.89 11.75
CA ILE A 92 -13.93 10.16 11.34
C ILE A 92 -13.36 10.90 12.55
N ASP A 93 -14.10 10.94 13.67
CA ASP A 93 -13.65 11.63 14.90
C ASP A 93 -12.39 10.95 15.47
N ALA A 94 -12.33 9.62 15.42
CA ALA A 94 -11.13 8.88 15.86
C ALA A 94 -9.91 9.14 14.96
N LEU A 95 -10.12 9.30 13.66
CA LEU A 95 -9.05 9.69 12.73
C LEU A 95 -8.62 11.14 12.98
N ASP A 96 -9.53 12.05 13.24
CA ASP A 96 -9.25 13.45 13.60
C ASP A 96 -8.34 13.54 14.83
N GLU A 97 -8.67 12.81 15.90
CA GLU A 97 -7.82 12.73 17.10
C GLU A 97 -6.39 12.25 16.76
N LEU A 98 -6.25 11.26 15.90
CA LEU A 98 -4.95 10.70 15.49
C LEU A 98 -4.16 11.68 14.60
N LEU A 99 -4.82 12.38 13.69
CA LEU A 99 -4.22 13.42 12.85
C LEU A 99 -3.72 14.58 13.72
N THR A 100 -4.56 15.08 14.63
CA THR A 100 -4.22 16.16 15.58
C THR A 100 -3.04 15.75 16.48
N ALA A 101 -2.96 14.48 16.88
CA ALA A 101 -1.84 13.95 17.66
C ALA A 101 -0.55 13.72 16.84
N GLY A 102 -0.55 14.00 15.53
CA GLY A 102 0.59 13.73 14.63
C GLY A 102 0.94 12.24 14.51
N ALA A 103 -0.06 11.37 14.67
CA ALA A 103 0.13 9.93 14.65
C ALA A 103 -0.01 9.32 13.24
N VAL A 104 -0.49 10.09 12.26
CA VAL A 104 -0.75 9.64 10.89
C VAL A 104 0.08 10.49 9.92
N ASP A 105 0.74 9.83 8.96
CA ASP A 105 1.64 10.46 7.98
C ASP A 105 1.04 10.46 6.55
N LEU A 106 0.01 9.64 6.28
CA LEU A 106 -0.73 9.57 5.03
C LEU A 106 -2.15 9.07 5.29
N VAL A 107 -3.14 9.63 4.62
CA VAL A 107 -4.52 9.11 4.63
C VAL A 107 -4.89 8.68 3.21
N SER A 108 -5.39 7.48 3.02
CA SER A 108 -6.09 7.12 1.78
C SER A 108 -7.58 6.89 2.01
N VAL A 109 -8.39 7.37 1.07
CA VAL A 109 -9.85 7.22 1.10
C VAL A 109 -10.26 6.11 0.16
N MET A 110 -11.08 5.18 0.66
CA MET A 110 -11.55 4.00 -0.05
C MET A 110 -13.07 3.96 -0.03
N ASP A 111 -13.66 3.43 -1.11
CA ASP A 111 -15.06 3.06 -1.13
C ASP A 111 -15.20 1.61 -1.63
N HIS A 112 -15.55 0.74 -0.73
CA HIS A 112 -15.74 -0.69 -1.02
C HIS A 112 -17.20 -1.07 -1.24
N THR A 113 -18.08 -0.11 -1.55
CA THR A 113 -19.47 -0.38 -1.91
C THR A 113 -19.52 -1.23 -3.18
N PRO A 114 -20.31 -2.34 -3.22
CA PRO A 114 -20.45 -3.12 -4.44
C PRO A 114 -21.00 -2.28 -5.60
N GLY A 115 -20.46 -2.49 -6.78
CA GLY A 115 -20.83 -1.76 -8.00
C GLY A 115 -19.89 -0.61 -8.36
N GLN A 116 -18.85 -0.36 -7.55
CA GLN A 116 -17.84 0.67 -7.83
C GLN A 116 -16.45 0.27 -7.36
N GLY A 117 -15.43 1.02 -7.77
CA GLY A 117 -14.03 0.78 -7.45
C GLY A 117 -13.57 -0.62 -7.85
N GLN A 118 -12.79 -1.29 -6.99
CA GLN A 118 -12.36 -2.66 -7.26
C GLN A 118 -13.52 -3.67 -7.36
N TYR A 119 -14.69 -3.36 -6.82
CA TYR A 119 -15.91 -4.20 -6.85
C TYR A 119 -16.95 -3.75 -7.86
N ARG A 120 -16.55 -2.97 -8.89
CA ARG A 120 -17.45 -2.54 -9.98
C ARG A 120 -18.16 -3.70 -10.66
N ASN A 121 -17.54 -4.87 -10.72
CA ASN A 121 -18.17 -6.11 -11.18
C ASN A 121 -18.70 -6.90 -9.99
N VAL A 122 -19.99 -6.79 -9.72
CA VAL A 122 -20.69 -7.45 -8.62
C VAL A 122 -20.57 -8.98 -8.70
N GLU A 123 -20.62 -9.56 -9.90
CA GLU A 123 -20.48 -11.03 -10.07
C GLU A 123 -19.08 -11.53 -9.66
N THR A 124 -18.04 -10.73 -9.90
CA THR A 124 -16.69 -11.05 -9.41
C THR A 124 -16.65 -11.05 -7.88
N LEU A 125 -17.35 -10.11 -7.23
CA LEU A 125 -17.46 -10.08 -5.77
C LEU A 125 -18.20 -11.32 -5.23
N VAL A 126 -19.33 -11.69 -5.84
CA VAL A 126 -20.08 -12.92 -5.51
C VAL A 126 -19.17 -14.15 -5.65
N ALA A 127 -18.48 -14.28 -6.80
CA ALA A 127 -17.55 -15.39 -7.04
C ALA A 127 -16.43 -15.47 -5.99
N ASN A 128 -15.88 -14.34 -5.53
CA ASN A 128 -14.89 -14.29 -4.48
C ASN A 128 -15.46 -14.75 -3.12
N ARG A 129 -16.71 -14.42 -2.81
CA ARG A 129 -17.39 -14.89 -1.60
C ARG A 129 -17.64 -16.41 -1.62
N ILE A 130 -18.01 -16.95 -2.78
CA ILE A 130 -18.14 -18.41 -2.98
C ILE A 130 -16.77 -19.10 -2.75
N LYS A 131 -15.69 -18.56 -3.32
CA LYS A 131 -14.32 -19.07 -3.11
C LYS A 131 -13.89 -19.03 -1.63
N SER A 132 -14.43 -18.09 -0.84
CA SER A 132 -14.17 -18.00 0.59
C SER A 132 -15.02 -18.96 1.45
N GLY A 133 -15.87 -19.78 0.81
CA GLY A 133 -16.60 -20.87 1.47
C GLY A 133 -18.10 -20.61 1.68
N LEU A 134 -18.66 -19.51 1.16
CA LEU A 134 -20.10 -19.27 1.18
C LEU A 134 -20.79 -20.05 0.05
N SER A 135 -22.03 -20.47 0.25
CA SER A 135 -22.90 -20.90 -0.84
C SER A 135 -23.20 -19.74 -1.79
N GLU A 136 -23.65 -20.03 -3.01
CA GLU A 136 -24.00 -18.97 -3.98
C GLU A 136 -25.14 -18.09 -3.46
N GLU A 137 -26.16 -18.68 -2.81
CA GLU A 137 -27.28 -17.95 -2.25
C GLU A 137 -26.81 -17.01 -1.12
N GLU A 138 -25.99 -17.51 -0.18
CA GLU A 138 -25.42 -16.69 0.89
C GLU A 138 -24.52 -15.57 0.36
N ALA A 139 -23.73 -15.84 -0.67
CA ALA A 139 -22.86 -14.86 -1.29
C ALA A 139 -23.66 -13.74 -1.94
N ARG A 140 -24.72 -14.06 -2.72
CA ARG A 140 -25.63 -13.08 -3.33
C ARG A 140 -26.36 -12.25 -2.28
N LEU A 141 -26.98 -12.90 -1.30
CA LEU A 141 -27.68 -12.20 -0.22
C LEU A 141 -26.75 -11.28 0.57
N HIS A 142 -25.49 -11.69 0.78
CA HIS A 142 -24.48 -10.85 1.43
C HIS A 142 -24.19 -9.58 0.61
N VAL A 143 -24.04 -9.71 -0.70
CA VAL A 143 -23.76 -8.57 -1.59
C VAL A 143 -24.98 -7.65 -1.70
N GLU A 144 -26.19 -8.20 -1.85
CA GLU A 144 -27.45 -7.44 -1.88
C GLU A 144 -27.62 -6.61 -0.60
N ARG A 145 -27.43 -7.19 0.58
CA ARG A 145 -27.50 -6.47 1.85
C ARG A 145 -26.46 -5.34 1.94
N ARG A 146 -25.28 -5.50 1.35
CA ARG A 146 -24.28 -4.42 1.30
C ARG A 146 -24.71 -3.27 0.41
N ILE A 147 -25.38 -3.56 -0.70
CA ILE A 147 -25.94 -2.54 -1.61
C ILE A 147 -27.11 -1.81 -0.92
N GLU A 148 -28.03 -2.56 -0.30
CA GLU A 148 -29.20 -1.99 0.41
C GLU A 148 -28.80 -1.09 1.60
N ASN A 149 -27.72 -1.44 2.29
CA ASN A 149 -27.20 -0.69 3.43
C ASN A 149 -26.05 0.27 3.05
N ALA A 150 -25.89 0.58 1.76
CA ALA A 150 -24.89 1.52 1.32
C ALA A 150 -25.16 2.93 1.89
N VAL A 151 -24.09 3.62 2.23
CA VAL A 151 -24.17 5.03 2.63
C VAL A 151 -24.52 5.88 1.42
N SER A 152 -25.35 6.92 1.60
CA SER A 152 -25.74 7.78 0.48
C SER A 152 -24.54 8.52 -0.14
N ALA A 153 -24.64 8.85 -1.42
CA ALA A 153 -23.59 9.60 -2.11
C ALA A 153 -23.33 10.96 -1.47
N GLU A 154 -24.37 11.61 -0.95
CA GLU A 154 -24.26 12.89 -0.23
C GLU A 154 -23.42 12.72 1.04
N GLN A 155 -23.67 11.69 1.83
CA GLN A 155 -22.91 11.44 3.05
C GLN A 155 -21.46 11.06 2.75
N ILE A 156 -21.20 10.30 1.67
CA ILE A 156 -19.84 9.99 1.23
C ILE A 156 -19.12 11.27 0.83
N PHE A 157 -19.77 12.17 0.11
CA PHE A 157 -19.20 13.45 -0.28
C PHE A 157 -18.89 14.34 0.93
N GLU A 158 -19.79 14.46 1.89
CA GLU A 158 -19.56 15.18 3.16
C GLU A 158 -18.36 14.60 3.93
N ASN A 159 -18.26 13.27 3.98
CA ASN A 159 -17.12 12.60 4.61
C ASN A 159 -15.81 12.93 3.89
N LEU A 160 -15.80 12.95 2.55
CA LEU A 160 -14.63 13.32 1.74
C LEU A 160 -14.19 14.75 1.98
N GLU A 161 -15.11 15.71 1.97
CA GLU A 161 -14.81 17.12 2.24
C GLU A 161 -14.22 17.29 3.64
N ARG A 162 -14.83 16.66 4.64
CA ARG A 162 -14.35 16.69 6.01
C ARG A 162 -12.93 16.12 6.14
N LEU A 163 -12.67 14.94 5.55
CA LEU A 163 -11.34 14.32 5.57
C LEU A 163 -10.29 15.15 4.83
N SER A 164 -10.66 15.73 3.68
CA SER A 164 -9.79 16.66 2.95
C SER A 164 -9.40 17.86 3.82
N ALA A 165 -10.38 18.47 4.52
CA ALA A 165 -10.11 19.58 5.42
C ALA A 165 -9.20 19.18 6.60
N LEU A 166 -9.44 18.01 7.21
CA LEU A 166 -8.61 17.47 8.28
C LEU A 166 -7.17 17.18 7.83
N CYS A 167 -6.99 16.57 6.67
CA CYS A 167 -5.67 16.32 6.12
C CYS A 167 -4.92 17.64 5.84
N LYS A 168 -5.58 18.61 5.24
CA LYS A 168 -5.00 19.94 4.95
C LYS A 168 -4.60 20.68 6.24
N SER A 169 -5.47 20.69 7.26
CA SER A 169 -5.19 21.40 8.52
C SER A 169 -4.04 20.76 9.31
N ASN A 170 -3.81 19.45 9.17
CA ASN A 170 -2.73 18.74 9.84
C ASN A 170 -1.48 18.55 8.94
N ASN A 171 -1.46 19.13 7.73
CA ASN A 171 -0.37 18.98 6.75
C ASN A 171 -0.04 17.50 6.45
N VAL A 172 -1.06 16.66 6.34
CA VAL A 172 -0.96 15.25 6.00
C VAL A 172 -1.41 15.04 4.56
N ALA A 173 -0.63 14.31 3.77
CA ALA A 173 -0.97 13.98 2.39
C ALA A 173 -2.21 13.08 2.35
N MET A 174 -3.04 13.27 1.31
CA MET A 174 -4.20 12.43 1.05
C MET A 174 -4.03 11.67 -0.27
N ALA A 175 -4.42 10.40 -0.27
CA ALA A 175 -4.47 9.54 -1.43
C ALA A 175 -5.91 9.07 -1.68
N SER A 176 -6.27 8.81 -2.94
CA SER A 176 -7.47 8.06 -3.30
C SER A 176 -7.12 6.59 -3.54
N HIS A 177 -8.12 5.72 -3.53
CA HIS A 177 -7.93 4.29 -3.73
C HIS A 177 -9.01 3.71 -4.66
N ASP A 178 -8.58 2.86 -5.61
CA ASP A 178 -9.46 2.19 -6.56
C ASP A 178 -10.33 3.15 -7.39
N ASP A 179 -9.76 4.26 -7.88
CA ASP A 179 -10.46 5.18 -8.75
C ASP A 179 -10.82 4.48 -10.07
N ASP A 180 -12.10 4.46 -10.43
CA ASP A 180 -12.65 3.66 -11.52
C ASP A 180 -13.29 4.49 -12.64
N THR A 181 -13.54 5.77 -12.39
CA THR A 181 -14.14 6.70 -13.37
C THR A 181 -13.36 8.01 -13.49
N VAL A 182 -13.55 8.70 -14.60
CA VAL A 182 -13.03 10.05 -14.87
C VAL A 182 -13.54 11.03 -13.83
N GLU A 183 -14.82 10.95 -13.49
CA GLU A 183 -15.51 11.84 -12.54
C GLU A 183 -14.88 11.69 -11.15
N LYS A 184 -14.65 10.45 -10.70
CA LYS A 184 -14.02 10.18 -9.41
C LYS A 184 -12.58 10.72 -9.37
N SER A 185 -11.79 10.50 -10.41
CA SER A 185 -10.42 11.03 -10.51
C SER A 185 -10.39 12.56 -10.46
N ASN A 186 -11.32 13.23 -11.14
CA ASN A 186 -11.46 14.68 -11.07
C ASN A 186 -11.85 15.17 -9.67
N LEU A 187 -12.84 14.54 -9.04
CA LEU A 187 -13.27 14.84 -7.67
C LEU A 187 -12.11 14.71 -6.67
N MET A 188 -11.34 13.63 -6.76
CA MET A 188 -10.19 13.42 -5.87
C MET A 188 -9.13 14.51 -6.04
N ALA A 189 -8.86 14.92 -7.28
CA ALA A 189 -7.95 16.04 -7.57
C ALA A 189 -8.46 17.36 -6.98
N ASP A 190 -9.75 17.68 -7.13
CA ASP A 190 -10.37 18.90 -6.58
C ASP A 190 -10.31 18.94 -5.04
N LEU A 191 -10.40 17.79 -4.39
CA LEU A 191 -10.26 17.64 -2.94
C LEU A 191 -8.79 17.74 -2.45
N GLY A 192 -7.81 17.79 -3.38
CA GLY A 192 -6.39 17.94 -3.06
C GLY A 192 -5.68 16.63 -2.77
N VAL A 193 -6.20 15.52 -3.29
CA VAL A 193 -5.49 14.24 -3.33
C VAL A 193 -4.21 14.39 -4.16
N VAL A 194 -3.11 13.81 -3.69
CA VAL A 194 -1.81 13.87 -4.36
C VAL A 194 -1.38 12.55 -4.98
N ILE A 195 -1.98 11.44 -4.56
CA ILE A 195 -1.68 10.09 -5.05
C ILE A 195 -2.98 9.37 -5.38
N SER A 196 -3.10 8.79 -6.58
CA SER A 196 -4.16 7.83 -6.92
C SER A 196 -3.58 6.43 -6.79
N GLU A 197 -4.03 5.69 -5.76
CA GLU A 197 -3.59 4.32 -5.48
C GLU A 197 -4.48 3.33 -6.21
N PHE A 198 -3.86 2.47 -7.02
CA PHE A 198 -4.49 1.35 -7.70
C PHE A 198 -5.70 1.73 -8.57
N PRO A 199 -5.63 2.79 -9.42
CA PRO A 199 -6.73 3.10 -10.32
C PRO A 199 -7.13 1.86 -11.12
N VAL A 200 -8.44 1.69 -11.31
CA VAL A 200 -9.03 0.43 -11.82
C VAL A 200 -9.10 0.41 -13.33
N THR A 201 -9.15 1.60 -13.95
CA THR A 201 -9.23 1.79 -15.40
C THR A 201 -8.10 2.65 -15.93
N LEU A 202 -7.79 2.49 -17.21
CA LEU A 202 -6.77 3.30 -17.87
C LEU A 202 -7.20 4.77 -17.96
N GLU A 203 -8.48 5.01 -18.21
CA GLU A 203 -9.07 6.34 -18.32
C GLU A 203 -8.98 7.10 -16.99
N ALA A 204 -9.33 6.44 -15.87
CA ALA A 204 -9.21 7.05 -14.55
C ALA A 204 -7.75 7.39 -14.22
N ALA A 205 -6.81 6.48 -14.52
CA ALA A 205 -5.38 6.71 -14.32
C ALA A 205 -4.85 7.88 -15.18
N ALA A 206 -5.28 7.97 -16.44
CA ALA A 206 -4.87 9.04 -17.35
C ALA A 206 -5.33 10.41 -16.83
N VAL A 207 -6.61 10.54 -16.50
CA VAL A 207 -7.17 11.78 -15.95
C VAL A 207 -6.51 12.15 -14.62
N ALA A 208 -6.31 11.20 -13.71
CA ALA A 208 -5.63 11.46 -12.45
C ALA A 208 -4.21 12.04 -12.69
N LYS A 209 -3.45 11.48 -13.64
CA LYS A 209 -2.14 11.99 -14.01
C LYS A 209 -2.21 13.38 -14.63
N GLU A 210 -3.14 13.65 -15.56
CA GLU A 210 -3.38 14.98 -16.17
C GLU A 210 -3.70 16.03 -15.10
N ARG A 211 -4.43 15.63 -14.05
CA ARG A 211 -4.74 16.46 -12.89
C ARG A 211 -3.57 16.60 -11.89
N GLY A 212 -2.43 15.99 -12.18
CA GLY A 212 -1.20 16.10 -11.38
C GLY A 212 -1.06 15.10 -10.23
N LEU A 213 -1.94 14.09 -10.14
CA LEU A 213 -1.81 13.03 -9.15
C LEU A 213 -0.70 12.05 -9.54
N MET A 214 -0.01 11.53 -8.56
CA MET A 214 0.98 10.46 -8.73
C MET A 214 0.29 9.09 -8.71
N ILE A 215 0.37 8.36 -9.82
CA ILE A 215 -0.27 7.04 -9.93
C ILE A 215 0.58 5.97 -9.25
N ALA A 216 0.01 5.29 -8.27
CA ALA A 216 0.66 4.20 -7.53
C ALA A 216 0.02 2.85 -7.87
N MET A 217 0.86 1.85 -8.19
CA MET A 217 0.42 0.47 -8.44
C MET A 217 1.26 -0.52 -7.64
N GLY A 218 0.68 -1.70 -7.34
CA GLY A 218 1.35 -2.73 -6.55
C GLY A 218 2.51 -3.40 -7.27
N ALA A 219 3.65 -3.54 -6.59
CA ALA A 219 4.79 -4.30 -7.08
C ALA A 219 4.45 -5.78 -7.39
N PRO A 220 3.61 -6.48 -6.59
CA PRO A 220 3.15 -7.81 -6.95
C PRO A 220 2.39 -7.87 -8.28
N ASN A 221 1.57 -6.85 -8.59
CA ASN A 221 0.88 -6.72 -9.88
C ASN A 221 1.90 -6.54 -11.02
N ALA A 222 2.85 -5.62 -10.88
CA ALA A 222 3.91 -5.38 -11.87
C ALA A 222 4.78 -6.62 -12.10
N MET A 223 5.21 -7.30 -11.03
CA MET A 223 6.00 -8.53 -11.11
C MET A 223 5.27 -9.64 -11.86
N ARG A 224 3.98 -9.86 -11.56
CA ARG A 224 3.15 -10.92 -12.17
C ARG A 224 2.67 -10.58 -13.58
N GLY A 225 2.61 -9.29 -13.92
CA GLY A 225 2.12 -8.78 -15.21
C GLY A 225 0.61 -8.70 -15.34
N GLN A 226 -0.15 -8.99 -14.29
CA GLN A 226 -1.61 -8.96 -14.29
C GLN A 226 -2.18 -8.61 -12.92
N SER A 227 -3.34 -7.95 -12.92
CA SER A 227 -4.13 -7.71 -11.71
C SER A 227 -4.80 -9.00 -11.24
N TYR A 228 -4.89 -9.20 -9.92
CA TYR A 228 -5.64 -10.31 -9.33
C TYR A 228 -7.16 -10.20 -9.58
N SER A 229 -7.69 -8.98 -9.56
CA SER A 229 -9.12 -8.69 -9.75
C SER A 229 -9.54 -8.46 -11.20
N GLY A 230 -8.61 -8.57 -12.17
CA GLY A 230 -8.87 -8.26 -13.58
C GLY A 230 -8.94 -6.77 -13.89
N ASN A 231 -8.55 -5.90 -12.95
CA ASN A 231 -8.45 -4.46 -13.12
C ASN A 231 -7.17 -4.07 -13.87
N LEU A 232 -6.86 -2.77 -13.97
CA LEU A 232 -5.69 -2.24 -14.66
C LEU A 232 -4.40 -2.96 -14.25
N SER A 233 -3.62 -3.42 -15.23
CA SER A 233 -2.30 -3.98 -15.00
C SER A 233 -1.28 -2.87 -14.78
N ALA A 234 -0.40 -3.03 -13.79
CA ALA A 234 0.70 -2.09 -13.56
C ALA A 234 1.66 -2.00 -14.76
N ARG A 235 1.84 -3.09 -15.53
CA ARG A 235 2.67 -3.07 -16.76
C ARG A 235 2.01 -2.27 -17.86
N VAL A 236 0.68 -2.37 -18.01
CA VAL A 236 -0.06 -1.54 -18.97
C VAL A 236 0.02 -0.07 -18.55
N ALA A 237 -0.24 0.25 -17.28
CA ALA A 237 -0.09 1.62 -16.80
C ALA A 237 1.33 2.17 -17.00
N HIS A 238 2.37 1.32 -16.87
CA HIS A 238 3.75 1.70 -17.12
C HIS A 238 4.03 1.96 -18.60
N SER A 239 3.59 1.07 -19.52
CA SER A 239 3.79 1.25 -20.95
C SER A 239 3.10 2.49 -21.51
N GLU A 240 1.99 2.91 -20.89
CA GLU A 240 1.28 4.16 -21.20
C GLU A 240 1.90 5.38 -20.47
N GLY A 241 3.03 5.17 -19.78
CA GLY A 241 3.71 6.23 -19.03
C GLY A 241 2.92 6.76 -17.83
N LEU A 242 1.91 6.05 -17.37
CA LEU A 242 1.05 6.50 -16.26
C LEU A 242 1.59 6.10 -14.89
N LEU A 243 2.25 4.95 -14.77
CA LEU A 243 2.78 4.46 -13.50
C LEU A 243 3.92 5.36 -13.00
N LEU A 244 3.77 5.93 -11.82
CA LEU A 244 4.74 6.82 -11.20
C LEU A 244 5.29 6.30 -9.88
N ILE A 245 4.58 5.40 -9.19
CA ILE A 245 4.98 4.86 -7.89
C ILE A 245 4.73 3.35 -7.87
N LEU A 246 5.73 2.58 -7.42
CA LEU A 246 5.57 1.18 -7.02
C LEU A 246 5.33 1.08 -5.52
N ALA A 247 4.20 0.51 -5.14
CA ALA A 247 3.83 0.23 -3.76
C ALA A 247 4.19 -1.21 -3.39
N ALA A 248 4.61 -1.45 -2.13
CA ALA A 248 4.92 -2.79 -1.64
C ALA A 248 3.69 -3.71 -1.60
N ASP A 249 2.51 -3.11 -1.39
CA ASP A 249 1.25 -3.82 -1.24
C ASP A 249 1.37 -4.88 -0.11
N TYR A 250 0.95 -6.10 -0.31
CA TYR A 250 1.06 -7.20 0.67
C TYR A 250 2.40 -7.95 0.63
N HIS A 251 3.33 -7.62 -0.30
CA HIS A 251 4.55 -8.40 -0.51
C HIS A 251 5.78 -7.54 -0.87
N PRO A 252 6.53 -7.00 0.11
CA PRO A 252 7.63 -6.06 -0.12
C PRO A 252 8.76 -6.65 -0.95
N ALA A 253 8.99 -7.96 -0.88
CA ALA A 253 10.02 -8.63 -1.68
C ALA A 253 9.72 -8.61 -3.20
N ALA A 254 8.51 -8.20 -3.62
CA ALA A 254 8.16 -8.02 -5.02
C ALA A 254 8.74 -6.74 -5.64
N ILE A 255 9.22 -5.76 -4.85
CA ILE A 255 9.66 -4.45 -5.36
C ILE A 255 10.84 -4.61 -6.33
N LEU A 256 11.91 -5.29 -5.96
CA LEU A 256 13.07 -5.46 -6.84
C LEU A 256 12.76 -6.28 -8.10
N PRO A 257 12.08 -7.44 -8.02
CA PRO A 257 11.63 -8.14 -9.22
C PRO A 257 10.70 -7.31 -10.11
N ALA A 258 9.85 -6.46 -9.54
CA ALA A 258 8.99 -5.56 -10.31
C ALA A 258 9.80 -4.47 -11.03
N ILE A 259 10.76 -3.84 -10.36
CA ILE A 259 11.70 -2.90 -10.96
C ILE A 259 12.41 -3.53 -12.16
N HIS A 260 12.96 -4.75 -11.98
CA HIS A 260 13.61 -5.49 -13.06
C HIS A 260 12.66 -5.76 -14.22
N ALA A 261 11.44 -6.23 -13.94
CA ALA A 261 10.45 -6.50 -14.96
C ALA A 261 10.02 -5.25 -15.76
N LEU A 262 9.99 -4.09 -15.12
CA LEU A 262 9.62 -2.81 -15.76
C LEU A 262 10.80 -2.17 -16.50
N SER A 263 12.03 -2.38 -16.04
CA SER A 263 13.22 -1.76 -16.62
C SER A 263 13.43 -2.05 -18.09
N ALA A 264 12.97 -3.21 -18.57
CA ALA A 264 13.08 -3.61 -19.97
C ALA A 264 12.22 -2.75 -20.94
N SER A 265 11.15 -2.15 -20.41
CA SER A 265 10.22 -1.29 -21.17
C SER A 265 10.24 0.18 -20.73
N ASP A 266 11.01 0.51 -19.69
CA ASP A 266 11.12 1.88 -19.21
C ASP A 266 12.00 2.72 -20.16
N PRO A 267 11.59 3.94 -20.53
CA PRO A 267 12.38 4.81 -21.40
C PRO A 267 13.79 5.12 -20.87
N ASP A 268 13.94 5.23 -19.54
CA ASP A 268 15.21 5.47 -18.85
C ASP A 268 15.84 4.15 -18.34
N GLY A 269 15.31 2.99 -18.76
CA GLY A 269 15.77 1.67 -18.36
C GLY A 269 15.67 1.42 -16.85
N LEU A 270 16.72 0.82 -16.29
CA LEU A 270 16.76 0.51 -14.85
C LEU A 270 16.63 1.76 -13.97
N VAL A 271 17.20 2.89 -14.42
CA VAL A 271 17.16 4.15 -13.65
C VAL A 271 15.72 4.66 -13.51
N GLY A 272 14.94 4.63 -14.61
CA GLY A 272 13.53 5.01 -14.59
C GLY A 272 12.71 4.09 -13.68
N ALA A 273 12.88 2.78 -13.82
CA ALA A 273 12.18 1.81 -13.00
C ALA A 273 12.52 1.92 -11.50
N VAL A 274 13.78 2.24 -11.14
CA VAL A 274 14.18 2.46 -9.73
C VAL A 274 13.50 3.70 -9.15
N ARG A 275 13.33 4.78 -9.93
CA ARG A 275 12.64 6.01 -9.48
C ARG A 275 11.22 5.73 -8.99
N LEU A 276 10.54 4.72 -9.54
CA LEU A 276 9.16 4.35 -9.13
C LEU A 276 9.09 3.88 -7.67
N ALA A 277 10.19 3.38 -7.10
CA ALA A 277 10.24 2.91 -5.73
C ALA A 277 11.12 3.79 -4.81
N SER A 278 11.72 4.87 -5.33
CA SER A 278 12.65 5.72 -4.57
C SER A 278 12.30 7.22 -4.68
N ALA A 279 12.76 7.91 -5.71
CA ALA A 279 12.59 9.35 -5.86
C ALA A 279 11.12 9.78 -5.97
N ASN A 280 10.33 9.06 -6.74
CA ASN A 280 8.94 9.42 -6.97
C ASN A 280 8.06 9.34 -5.72
N PRO A 281 8.05 8.24 -4.94
CA PRO A 281 7.29 8.20 -3.69
C PRO A 281 7.82 9.20 -2.65
N ALA A 282 9.12 9.45 -2.58
CA ALA A 282 9.68 10.47 -1.71
C ALA A 282 9.14 11.86 -2.08
N LYS A 283 9.14 12.21 -3.37
CA LYS A 283 8.59 13.48 -3.89
C LYS A 283 7.10 13.61 -3.59
N ALA A 284 6.30 12.56 -3.85
CA ALA A 284 4.86 12.57 -3.63
C ALA A 284 4.48 12.85 -2.16
N LEU A 285 5.32 12.40 -1.23
CA LEU A 285 5.09 12.50 0.21
C LEU A 285 5.93 13.61 0.88
N GLY A 286 6.54 14.50 0.09
CA GLY A 286 7.32 15.63 0.59
C GLY A 286 8.60 15.26 1.35
N LEU A 287 9.13 14.05 1.17
CA LEU A 287 10.38 13.60 1.77
C LEU A 287 11.57 14.13 0.95
N THR A 288 12.05 15.31 1.30
CA THR A 288 13.08 16.02 0.55
C THR A 288 14.49 15.55 0.84
N ASP A 289 14.69 14.78 1.91
CA ASP A 289 15.99 14.32 2.41
C ASP A 289 16.44 12.97 1.84
N ARG A 290 15.63 12.29 1.03
CA ARG A 290 15.86 10.92 0.52
C ARG A 290 15.32 10.71 -0.89
N GLY A 291 15.43 9.46 -1.41
CA GLY A 291 14.90 9.05 -2.72
C GLY A 291 15.93 9.07 -3.83
N GLU A 292 17.07 9.69 -3.64
CA GLU A 292 18.17 9.75 -4.60
C GLU A 292 19.53 9.77 -3.89
N ILE A 293 20.56 9.32 -4.57
CA ILE A 293 21.94 9.41 -4.10
C ILE A 293 22.49 10.77 -4.49
N SER A 294 22.59 11.68 -3.52
CA SER A 294 23.07 13.03 -3.71
C SER A 294 23.70 13.53 -2.41
N GLU A 295 24.68 14.43 -2.53
CA GLU A 295 25.33 15.03 -1.37
C GLU A 295 24.31 15.76 -0.46
N GLY A 296 24.45 15.57 0.85
CA GLY A 296 23.53 16.14 1.85
C GLY A 296 22.22 15.37 2.05
N LYS A 297 21.94 14.33 1.25
CA LYS A 297 20.78 13.46 1.44
C LYS A 297 21.07 12.38 2.48
N ARG A 298 20.01 11.88 3.06
CA ARG A 298 20.03 10.72 3.97
C ARG A 298 20.58 9.50 3.22
N ALA A 299 21.52 8.79 3.83
CA ALA A 299 22.12 7.59 3.24
C ALA A 299 21.20 6.37 3.41
N ASP A 300 20.10 6.37 2.68
CA ASP A 300 19.18 5.26 2.53
C ASP A 300 19.55 4.49 1.26
N LEU A 301 20.26 3.39 1.38
CA LEU A 301 20.90 2.69 0.26
C LEU A 301 20.62 1.19 0.30
N VAL A 302 20.55 0.58 -0.87
CA VAL A 302 20.42 -0.87 -1.03
C VAL A 302 21.49 -1.38 -1.97
N LEU A 303 22.27 -2.36 -1.53
CA LEU A 303 23.17 -3.12 -2.38
C LEU A 303 22.45 -4.39 -2.85
N VAL A 304 22.46 -4.63 -4.15
CA VAL A 304 21.88 -5.82 -4.78
C VAL A 304 22.95 -6.58 -5.55
N ASP A 305 22.84 -7.92 -5.59
CA ASP A 305 23.71 -8.76 -6.41
C ASP A 305 23.21 -8.83 -7.87
N ALA A 306 24.00 -9.47 -8.73
CA ALA A 306 23.66 -9.63 -10.16
C ALA A 306 22.37 -10.45 -10.42
N SER A 307 21.75 -11.01 -9.38
CA SER A 307 20.47 -11.72 -9.43
C SER A 307 19.35 -10.92 -8.75
N ASP A 308 19.51 -9.62 -8.63
CA ASP A 308 18.56 -8.69 -7.99
C ASP A 308 18.20 -9.04 -6.53
N ARG A 309 19.10 -9.71 -5.80
CA ARG A 309 18.88 -10.04 -4.40
C ARG A 309 19.56 -9.03 -3.51
N VAL A 310 18.88 -8.61 -2.44
CA VAL A 310 19.43 -7.69 -1.45
C VAL A 310 20.63 -8.33 -0.77
N VAL A 311 21.77 -7.64 -0.83
CA VAL A 311 23.00 -8.00 -0.13
C VAL A 311 23.11 -7.22 1.17
N GLN A 312 22.80 -5.93 1.11
CA GLN A 312 22.86 -5.05 2.27
C GLN A 312 21.87 -3.89 2.12
N THR A 313 21.27 -3.49 3.23
CA THR A 313 20.38 -2.32 3.31
C THR A 313 20.90 -1.37 4.37
N PHE A 314 21.00 -0.09 4.04
CA PHE A 314 21.38 0.99 4.93
C PHE A 314 20.20 1.94 5.11
N SER A 315 19.94 2.35 6.35
CA SER A 315 19.00 3.40 6.70
C SER A 315 19.72 4.47 7.49
N ALA A 316 19.69 5.70 7.02
CA ALA A 316 20.45 6.83 7.60
C ALA A 316 21.96 6.55 7.78
N GLY A 317 22.54 5.73 6.89
CA GLY A 317 23.95 5.33 6.96
C GLY A 317 24.25 4.12 7.84
N GLU A 318 23.29 3.66 8.63
CA GLU A 318 23.43 2.48 9.49
C GLU A 318 23.01 1.21 8.73
N THR A 319 23.79 0.14 8.87
CA THR A 319 23.44 -1.17 8.30
C THR A 319 22.25 -1.76 9.05
N ILE A 320 21.10 -1.89 8.37
CA ILE A 320 19.87 -2.47 8.94
C ILE A 320 19.62 -3.91 8.50
N PHE A 321 20.26 -4.34 7.40
CA PHE A 321 20.26 -5.72 6.94
C PHE A 321 21.58 -6.03 6.24
N SER A 322 22.13 -7.23 6.47
CA SER A 322 23.26 -7.79 5.73
C SER A 322 23.05 -9.27 5.53
N LYS A 323 23.13 -9.70 4.26
CA LYS A 323 23.16 -11.11 3.89
C LYS A 323 24.47 -11.71 4.39
N GLY A 324 24.41 -12.61 5.38
CA GLY A 324 25.58 -13.34 5.85
C GLY A 324 26.29 -14.05 4.67
N THR A 325 27.61 -14.05 4.68
CA THR A 325 28.39 -14.89 3.77
C THR A 325 28.21 -16.34 4.19
N TRP A 326 27.34 -17.07 3.48
CA TRP A 326 27.38 -18.52 3.54
C TRP A 326 28.66 -18.95 2.85
N LEU A 327 29.65 -19.39 3.63
CA LEU A 327 30.78 -20.14 3.10
C LEU A 327 30.21 -21.47 2.59
N HIS A 328 29.81 -21.53 1.33
CA HIS A 328 29.60 -22.77 0.65
C HIS A 328 30.97 -23.43 0.50
N SER A 329 31.30 -24.41 1.35
CA SER A 329 32.36 -25.34 1.01
C SER A 329 31.96 -25.99 -0.33
N ALA A 330 32.93 -26.13 -1.21
CA ALA A 330 32.71 -26.70 -2.57
C ALA A 330 32.01 -28.08 -2.56
N ASN A 331 31.95 -28.76 -1.41
CA ASN A 331 31.30 -30.05 -1.22
C ASN A 331 29.75 -29.99 -1.13
N GLN A 332 29.13 -28.82 -0.96
CA GLN A 332 27.65 -28.74 -0.93
C GLN A 332 27.02 -28.53 -2.30
N LEU A 333 27.78 -28.14 -3.31
CA LEU A 333 27.28 -28.00 -4.69
C LEU A 333 26.96 -29.36 -5.36
N ASN A 334 27.54 -30.45 -4.85
CA ASN A 334 27.29 -31.81 -5.40
C ASN A 334 26.00 -32.49 -4.87
N MET A 335 25.32 -31.93 -3.86
CA MET A 335 24.08 -32.52 -3.33
C MET A 335 22.82 -32.10 -4.11
N ARG A 336 22.89 -31.13 -5.02
CA ARG A 336 21.74 -30.71 -5.85
C ARG A 336 21.63 -31.42 -7.20
N ALA A 337 22.59 -32.27 -7.55
CA ALA A 337 22.55 -33.04 -8.80
C ALA A 337 22.01 -34.47 -8.63
N ALA A 338 21.48 -34.83 -7.45
CA ALA A 338 21.01 -36.17 -7.13
C ALA A 338 19.61 -36.23 -6.52
N VAL A 339 18.67 -35.46 -7.06
CA VAL A 339 17.22 -35.66 -6.82
C VAL A 339 16.48 -35.41 -8.13
#